data_6230a27bc0dfb5bdc04862c8b25e26bb
#
_entry.id   6230a27bc0dfb5bdc04862c8b25e26bb
#
_cell.length_a   1.000
_cell.length_b   1.000
_cell.length_c   1.000
_cell.angle_alpha   90.00
_cell.angle_beta   90.00
_cell.angle_gamma   90.00
#
_symmetry.space_group_name_H-M   'P 1'
#
loop_
_entity.id
_entity.type
_entity.pdbx_description
1 polymer ?
#
loop_
_entity_poly.entity_id
_entity_poly.type
_entity_poly.pdbx_seq_one_letter_code
_entity_poly.pdbx_strand_id
1 'polypeptide(L)'
;FAEALVSGSVLPAKCTVSSEEGRQSIADYLGVSMGSEIKKVARLACAGGTNVAINRANYEGLSSCQAAAIVSGGGKGCFWGCLGHGDCEAVCDFDAIKMDPFSIPVVDIAKCTACGDCVEVCPKDLFSLQPVNHQLWVACKNLEMGDDILEECQVGCTACGKCAMD
;
A
#
# COMPACT_ATOMS: atom_id res chain seq x y z
N PHE A 1 16.79 1.21 15.97
CA PHE A 1 16.02 2.43 16.28
C PHE A 1 16.35 2.96 17.67
N ALA A 2 16.37 2.10 18.73
CA ALA A 2 16.66 2.52 20.11
C ALA A 2 18.05 3.18 20.26
N GLU A 3 19.08 2.60 19.65
CA GLU A 3 20.43 3.17 19.63
C GLU A 3 20.47 4.55 18.96
N ALA A 4 19.70 4.70 17.87
CA ALA A 4 19.60 5.97 17.14
C ALA A 4 18.87 7.07 17.96
N LEU A 5 17.89 6.69 18.79
CA LEU A 5 17.25 7.59 19.74
C LEU A 5 18.23 8.04 20.83
N VAL A 6 18.97 7.12 21.44
CA VAL A 6 19.96 7.41 22.51
C VAL A 6 21.11 8.27 21.96
N SER A 7 21.55 8.04 20.74
CA SER A 7 22.60 8.88 20.09
C SER A 7 22.09 10.24 19.63
N GLY A 8 20.78 10.52 19.70
CA GLY A 8 20.16 11.74 19.23
C GLY A 8 20.09 11.89 17.70
N SER A 9 20.41 10.84 16.95
CA SER A 9 20.36 10.86 15.47
C SER A 9 18.92 10.75 14.92
N VAL A 10 17.96 10.31 15.76
CA VAL A 10 16.54 10.19 15.41
C VAL A 10 15.71 10.73 16.57
N LEU A 11 14.63 11.45 16.26
CA LEU A 11 13.69 11.95 17.27
C LEU A 11 12.56 10.93 17.54
N PRO A 12 11.96 10.93 18.76
CA PRO A 12 10.89 10.02 19.13
C PRO A 12 9.68 10.02 18.19
N ALA A 13 9.35 11.17 17.57
CA ALA A 13 8.27 11.30 16.61
C ALA A 13 8.38 10.34 15.41
N LYS A 14 9.59 9.87 15.07
CA LYS A 14 9.81 8.89 13.99
C LYS A 14 9.31 7.48 14.33
N CYS A 15 8.97 7.19 15.57
CA CYS A 15 8.38 5.90 15.93
C CYS A 15 6.95 5.81 15.41
N THR A 16 6.72 4.92 14.44
CA THR A 16 5.40 4.75 13.79
C THR A 16 4.46 3.87 14.60
N VAL A 17 4.97 3.10 15.56
CA VAL A 17 4.22 2.11 16.35
C VAL A 17 3.78 2.67 17.71
N SER A 18 4.62 3.50 18.35
CA SER A 18 4.30 4.07 19.66
C SER A 18 3.18 5.09 19.59
N SER A 19 2.33 5.11 20.62
CA SER A 19 1.34 6.18 20.82
C SER A 19 2.02 7.54 21.00
N GLU A 20 1.27 8.62 20.86
CA GLU A 20 1.79 9.97 21.09
C GLU A 20 2.31 10.15 22.51
N GLU A 21 1.56 9.63 23.51
CA GLU A 21 1.97 9.62 24.92
C GLU A 21 3.27 8.85 25.14
N GLY A 22 3.42 7.68 24.50
CA GLY A 22 4.65 6.88 24.57
C GLY A 22 5.85 7.62 23.97
N ARG A 23 5.67 8.30 22.82
CA ARG A 23 6.72 9.14 22.22
C ARG A 23 7.10 10.33 23.08
N GLN A 24 6.12 10.96 23.74
CA GLN A 24 6.38 12.05 24.69
C GLN A 24 7.17 11.55 25.91
N SER A 25 6.78 10.41 26.48
CA SER A 25 7.51 9.81 27.62
C SER A 25 8.96 9.48 27.25
N ILE A 26 9.22 9.00 26.03
CA ILE A 26 10.58 8.75 25.55
C ILE A 26 11.36 10.08 25.41
N ALA A 27 10.71 11.11 24.87
CA ALA A 27 11.33 12.44 24.72
C ALA A 27 11.73 13.03 26.07
N ASP A 28 10.84 12.96 27.05
CA ASP A 28 11.07 13.45 28.41
C ASP A 28 12.20 12.68 29.10
N TYR A 29 12.23 11.34 28.94
CA TYR A 29 13.28 10.50 29.53
C TYR A 29 14.66 10.80 28.93
N LEU A 30 14.74 11.04 27.63
CA LEU A 30 16.00 11.34 26.93
C LEU A 30 16.38 12.82 26.99
N GLY A 31 15.50 13.70 27.47
CA GLY A 31 15.73 15.16 27.50
C GLY A 31 15.83 15.79 26.11
N VAL A 32 15.13 15.23 25.13
CA VAL A 32 15.11 15.70 23.73
C VAL A 32 13.72 16.19 23.33
N SER A 33 13.63 16.97 22.27
CA SER A 33 12.35 17.31 21.67
C SER A 33 11.68 16.06 21.09
N MET A 34 10.35 15.90 21.28
CA MET A 34 9.61 14.82 20.63
C MET A 34 9.73 14.89 19.11
N GLY A 35 9.81 16.09 18.54
CA GLY A 35 9.75 16.32 17.10
C GLY A 35 8.32 16.28 16.57
N SER A 36 8.16 16.44 15.26
CA SER A 36 6.87 16.32 14.58
C SER A 36 7.05 15.50 13.30
N GLU A 37 6.25 14.48 13.14
CA GLU A 37 6.18 13.69 11.90
C GLU A 37 4.73 13.57 11.47
N ILE A 38 4.47 13.77 10.17
CA ILE A 38 3.13 13.52 9.62
C ILE A 38 2.94 12.00 9.54
N LYS A 39 1.87 11.49 10.17
CA LYS A 39 1.52 10.08 10.08
C LYS A 39 1.43 9.66 8.62
N LYS A 40 2.15 8.59 8.27
CA LYS A 40 2.03 7.94 6.96
C LYS A 40 1.14 6.71 7.08
N VAL A 41 0.56 6.31 5.96
CA VAL A 41 -0.25 5.10 5.83
C VAL A 41 0.03 4.45 4.48
N ALA A 42 -0.16 3.15 4.41
CA ALA A 42 -0.08 2.44 3.13
C ALA A 42 -1.27 2.83 2.23
N ARG A 43 -0.99 3.10 0.97
CA ARG A 43 -2.00 3.38 -0.06
C ARG A 43 -1.79 2.42 -1.22
N LEU A 44 -2.88 1.83 -1.69
CA LEU A 44 -2.89 0.91 -2.82
C LEU A 44 -3.15 1.67 -4.13
N ALA A 45 -2.30 1.46 -5.12
CA ALA A 45 -2.48 1.99 -6.48
C ALA A 45 -3.18 0.98 -7.41
N CYS A 46 -4.30 0.42 -6.96
CA CYS A 46 -5.16 -0.45 -7.76
C CYS A 46 -6.58 -0.45 -7.19
N ALA A 47 -7.57 -0.22 -8.04
CA ALA A 47 -9.00 -0.38 -7.73
C ALA A 47 -9.65 -1.49 -8.59
N GLY A 48 -8.85 -2.24 -9.36
CA GLY A 48 -9.30 -3.26 -10.30
C GLY A 48 -9.56 -4.62 -9.63
N GLY A 49 -10.61 -4.71 -8.84
CA GLY A 49 -11.08 -5.99 -8.28
C GLY A 49 -11.72 -6.91 -9.32
N THR A 50 -12.12 -8.12 -8.88
CA THR A 50 -12.74 -9.14 -9.75
C THR A 50 -14.06 -8.71 -10.36
N ASN A 51 -14.69 -7.67 -9.83
CA ASN A 51 -15.95 -7.09 -10.32
C ASN A 51 -15.77 -6.12 -11.50
N VAL A 52 -14.57 -5.58 -11.73
CA VAL A 52 -14.30 -4.53 -12.74
C VAL A 52 -13.09 -4.80 -13.62
N ALA A 53 -12.24 -5.75 -13.24
CA ALA A 53 -11.08 -6.16 -14.03
C ALA A 53 -11.26 -7.59 -14.53
N ILE A 54 -10.94 -7.83 -15.81
CA ILE A 54 -11.04 -9.16 -16.39
C ILE A 54 -9.86 -10.05 -16.01
N ASN A 55 -10.12 -11.36 -15.96
CA ASN A 55 -9.07 -12.38 -15.94
C ASN A 55 -9.06 -13.08 -17.32
N ARG A 56 -7.88 -13.17 -17.93
CA ARG A 56 -7.65 -13.89 -19.21
C ARG A 56 -7.45 -15.38 -18.95
N ALA A 57 -7.02 -15.76 -17.76
CA ALA A 57 -6.82 -17.15 -17.36
C ALA A 57 -7.05 -17.31 -15.85
N ASN A 58 -7.40 -18.53 -15.43
CA ASN A 58 -7.43 -18.90 -14.03
C ASN A 58 -6.03 -19.36 -13.60
N TYR A 59 -5.50 -18.77 -12.56
CA TYR A 59 -4.26 -19.21 -11.94
C TYR A 59 -4.57 -20.38 -10.99
N GLU A 60 -3.96 -21.52 -11.24
CA GLU A 60 -4.03 -22.72 -10.40
C GLU A 60 -2.64 -23.04 -9.87
N GLY A 61 -2.29 -22.50 -8.71
CA GLY A 61 -0.96 -22.67 -8.11
C GLY A 61 -1.00 -22.35 -6.63
N LEU A 62 0.17 -22.02 -6.05
CA LEU A 62 0.27 -21.56 -4.67
C LEU A 62 -0.52 -20.26 -4.51
N SER A 63 -1.35 -20.18 -3.46
CA SER A 63 -2.16 -18.99 -3.15
C SER A 63 -1.26 -17.87 -2.61
N SER A 64 -0.47 -17.28 -3.50
CA SER A 64 0.46 -16.19 -3.22
C SER A 64 0.59 -15.29 -4.43
N CYS A 65 0.62 -13.97 -4.19
CA CYS A 65 0.85 -12.97 -5.24
C CYS A 65 2.23 -13.15 -5.88
N GLN A 66 3.25 -13.49 -5.11
CA GLN A 66 4.60 -13.70 -5.61
C GLN A 66 4.66 -14.90 -6.58
N ALA A 67 4.04 -16.02 -6.21
CA ALA A 67 3.99 -17.20 -7.07
C ALA A 67 3.16 -16.94 -8.33
N ALA A 68 2.01 -16.30 -8.21
CA ALA A 68 1.15 -15.96 -9.34
C ALA A 68 1.84 -14.97 -10.31
N ALA A 69 2.60 -14.01 -9.80
CA ALA A 69 3.28 -13.02 -10.64
C ALA A 69 4.30 -13.65 -11.60
N ILE A 70 4.95 -14.75 -11.19
CA ILE A 70 5.93 -15.49 -12.01
C ILE A 70 5.23 -16.26 -13.14
N VAL A 71 3.98 -16.68 -12.92
CA VAL A 71 3.22 -17.48 -13.89
C VAL A 71 2.32 -16.57 -14.73
N SER A 72 2.86 -16.04 -15.81
CA SER A 72 2.13 -15.17 -16.76
C SER A 72 1.36 -14.03 -16.10
N GLY A 73 1.90 -13.48 -14.99
CA GLY A 73 1.26 -12.40 -14.25
C GLY A 73 -0.03 -12.79 -13.52
N GLY A 74 -0.25 -14.08 -13.23
CA GLY A 74 -1.40 -14.58 -12.48
C GLY A 74 -2.71 -14.60 -13.25
N GLY A 75 -2.67 -14.48 -14.56
CA GLY A 75 -3.84 -14.55 -15.45
C GLY A 75 -4.72 -13.31 -15.45
N LYS A 76 -4.38 -12.24 -14.73
CA LYS A 76 -5.13 -10.98 -14.78
C LYS A 76 -4.91 -10.25 -16.12
N GLY A 77 -5.98 -9.65 -16.67
CA GLY A 77 -5.90 -8.88 -17.91
C GLY A 77 -4.95 -7.71 -17.78
N CYS A 78 -5.19 -6.83 -16.81
CA CYS A 78 -4.30 -5.71 -16.52
C CYS A 78 -2.94 -6.20 -15.95
N PHE A 79 -1.88 -5.98 -16.72
CA PHE A 79 -0.52 -6.40 -16.34
C PHE A 79 -0.05 -5.78 -15.01
N TRP A 80 -0.42 -4.55 -14.73
CA TRP A 80 -0.04 -3.83 -13.50
C TRP A 80 -0.98 -4.07 -12.32
N GLY A 81 -2.07 -4.80 -12.52
CA GLY A 81 -3.14 -4.95 -11.53
C GLY A 81 -2.79 -5.82 -10.34
N CYS A 82 -3.52 -5.62 -9.24
CA CYS A 82 -3.46 -6.47 -8.06
C CYS A 82 -3.90 -7.89 -8.39
N LEU A 83 -3.15 -8.89 -7.93
CA LEU A 83 -3.42 -10.31 -8.17
C LEU A 83 -4.41 -10.92 -7.17
N GLY A 84 -4.64 -10.26 -6.03
CA GLY A 84 -5.72 -10.60 -5.12
C GLY A 84 -5.50 -11.82 -4.21
N HIS A 85 -4.25 -12.35 -4.10
CA HIS A 85 -3.97 -13.52 -3.24
C HIS A 85 -3.69 -13.17 -1.78
N GLY A 86 -3.63 -11.89 -1.40
CA GLY A 86 -3.60 -11.47 -0.01
C GLY A 86 -2.24 -11.53 0.69
N ASP A 87 -1.09 -11.65 -0.01
CA ASP A 87 0.24 -11.64 0.63
C ASP A 87 0.43 -10.40 1.53
N CYS A 88 -0.13 -9.24 1.13
CA CYS A 88 -0.09 -8.01 1.91
C CYS A 88 -0.95 -8.05 3.18
N GLU A 89 -2.06 -8.80 3.19
CA GLU A 89 -2.85 -9.07 4.39
C GLU A 89 -2.08 -10.01 5.33
N ALA A 90 -1.50 -11.08 4.77
CA ALA A 90 -0.79 -12.11 5.53
C ALA A 90 0.45 -11.56 6.26
N VAL A 91 1.14 -10.57 5.68
CA VAL A 91 2.36 -9.98 6.27
C VAL A 91 2.05 -8.83 7.25
N CYS A 92 0.78 -8.41 7.36
CA CYS A 92 0.40 -7.26 8.19
C CYS A 92 0.20 -7.64 9.66
N ASP A 93 1.24 -7.51 10.48
CA ASP A 93 1.22 -7.80 11.93
C ASP A 93 0.23 -6.92 12.72
N PHE A 94 -0.22 -5.80 12.15
CA PHE A 94 -1.13 -4.86 12.80
C PHE A 94 -2.60 -5.06 12.45
N ASP A 95 -2.93 -6.11 11.69
CA ASP A 95 -4.30 -6.38 11.23
C ASP A 95 -4.95 -5.15 10.54
N ALA A 96 -4.12 -4.37 9.85
CA ALA A 96 -4.52 -3.13 9.19
C ALA A 96 -4.93 -3.35 7.72
N ILE A 97 -4.72 -4.54 7.16
CA ILE A 97 -5.08 -4.86 5.76
C ILE A 97 -6.04 -6.03 5.77
N LYS A 98 -7.15 -5.88 5.05
CA LYS A 98 -8.13 -6.96 4.81
C LYS A 98 -8.50 -7.01 3.35
N MET A 99 -8.61 -8.22 2.81
CA MET A 99 -9.12 -8.41 1.46
C MET A 99 -10.63 -8.20 1.44
N ASP A 100 -11.10 -7.42 0.46
CA ASP A 100 -12.52 -7.24 0.21
C ASP A 100 -13.11 -8.44 -0.59
N PRO A 101 -14.46 -8.50 -0.77
CA PRO A 101 -15.09 -9.56 -1.56
C PRO A 101 -14.66 -9.61 -3.04
N PHE A 102 -14.02 -8.57 -3.53
CA PHE A 102 -13.54 -8.46 -4.90
C PHE A 102 -12.03 -8.69 -5.03
N SER A 103 -11.42 -9.26 -3.97
CA SER A 103 -9.99 -9.56 -3.92
C SER A 103 -9.09 -8.33 -4.05
N ILE A 104 -9.51 -7.20 -3.48
CA ILE A 104 -8.69 -5.98 -3.35
C ILE A 104 -8.39 -5.74 -1.86
N PRO A 105 -7.13 -5.48 -1.49
CA PRO A 105 -6.80 -5.15 -0.12
C PRO A 105 -7.29 -3.74 0.26
N VAL A 106 -7.98 -3.68 1.39
CA VAL A 106 -8.45 -2.44 2.03
C VAL A 106 -7.59 -2.16 3.25
N VAL A 107 -7.08 -0.95 3.36
CA VAL A 107 -6.21 -0.53 4.46
C VAL A 107 -7.01 0.25 5.50
N ASP A 108 -7.01 -0.25 6.74
CA ASP A 108 -7.50 0.49 7.91
C ASP A 108 -6.46 1.53 8.32
N ILE A 109 -6.75 2.80 8.05
CA ILE A 109 -5.87 3.93 8.33
C ILE A 109 -5.60 4.10 9.84
N ALA A 110 -6.55 3.72 10.69
CA ALA A 110 -6.41 3.84 12.14
C ALA A 110 -5.37 2.85 12.67
N LYS A 111 -5.39 1.61 12.17
CA LYS A 111 -4.48 0.53 12.56
C LYS A 111 -3.12 0.60 11.86
N CYS A 112 -3.05 1.20 10.68
CA CYS A 112 -1.83 1.23 9.87
C CYS A 112 -0.71 2.01 10.55
N THR A 113 0.43 1.36 10.75
CA THR A 113 1.64 1.91 11.36
C THR A 113 2.69 2.37 10.35
N ALA A 114 2.43 2.17 9.04
CA ALA A 114 3.38 2.45 7.97
C ALA A 114 4.72 1.69 8.10
N CYS A 115 4.70 0.43 8.58
CA CYS A 115 5.91 -0.41 8.70
C CYS A 115 6.60 -0.64 7.34
N GLY A 116 5.83 -0.78 6.25
CA GLY A 116 6.37 -0.99 4.91
C GLY A 116 6.26 -2.43 4.38
N ASP A 117 5.93 -3.42 5.22
CA ASP A 117 5.94 -4.84 4.85
C ASP A 117 5.03 -5.14 3.66
N CYS A 118 3.87 -4.49 3.59
CA CYS A 118 2.96 -4.60 2.44
C CYS A 118 3.53 -3.99 1.14
N VAL A 119 4.46 -3.03 1.26
CA VAL A 119 5.18 -2.47 0.10
C VAL A 119 6.20 -3.48 -0.40
N GLU A 120 6.97 -4.08 0.51
CA GLU A 120 8.05 -5.03 0.17
C GLU A 120 7.51 -6.35 -0.40
N VAL A 121 6.40 -6.86 0.16
CA VAL A 121 5.84 -8.15 -0.27
C VAL A 121 5.11 -8.08 -1.60
N CYS A 122 4.72 -6.89 -2.07
CA CYS A 122 3.89 -6.76 -3.27
C CYS A 122 4.71 -6.92 -4.56
N PRO A 123 4.56 -8.03 -5.32
CA PRO A 123 5.34 -8.26 -6.54
C PRO A 123 4.95 -7.33 -7.70
N LYS A 124 3.84 -6.60 -7.57
CA LYS A 124 3.36 -5.60 -8.51
C LYS A 124 3.67 -4.18 -8.05
N ASP A 125 4.31 -4.03 -6.88
CA ASP A 125 4.78 -2.74 -6.36
C ASP A 125 3.64 -1.70 -6.26
N LEU A 126 2.46 -2.16 -5.82
CA LEU A 126 1.23 -1.36 -5.79
C LEU A 126 1.06 -0.51 -4.54
N PHE A 127 1.77 -0.85 -3.46
CA PHE A 127 1.69 -0.08 -2.23
C PHE A 127 2.74 1.02 -2.19
N SER A 128 2.37 2.15 -1.61
CA SER A 128 3.29 3.22 -1.24
C SER A 128 2.89 3.81 0.11
N LEU A 129 3.87 4.33 0.86
CA LEU A 129 3.62 5.02 2.12
C LEU A 129 3.38 6.50 1.84
N GLN A 130 2.16 6.96 2.08
CA GLN A 130 1.73 8.34 1.82
C GLN A 130 1.33 9.03 3.12
N PRO A 131 1.53 10.35 3.24
CA PRO A 131 1.00 11.12 4.36
C PRO A 131 -0.52 10.93 4.48
N VAL A 132 -1.03 10.80 5.72
CA VAL A 132 -2.46 10.57 5.96
C VAL A 132 -3.34 11.71 5.47
N ASN A 133 -2.80 12.92 5.42
CA ASN A 133 -3.47 14.13 4.95
C ASN A 133 -3.53 14.24 3.41
N HIS A 134 -2.84 13.36 2.66
CA HIS A 134 -3.05 13.24 1.22
C HIS A 134 -4.39 12.56 0.95
N GLN A 135 -5.40 13.33 0.63
CA GLN A 135 -6.77 12.86 0.42
C GLN A 135 -7.06 12.41 -1.01
N LEU A 136 -6.23 12.84 -1.97
CA LEU A 136 -6.38 12.49 -3.39
C LEU A 136 -5.17 11.70 -3.87
N TRP A 137 -5.40 10.51 -4.43
CA TRP A 137 -4.40 9.73 -5.14
C TRP A 137 -5.05 8.93 -6.26
N VAL A 138 -4.28 8.61 -7.29
CA VAL A 138 -4.75 7.77 -8.39
C VAL A 138 -4.62 6.30 -7.98
N ALA A 139 -5.75 5.61 -7.80
CA ALA A 139 -5.77 4.18 -7.45
C ALA A 139 -5.55 3.30 -8.69
N CYS A 140 -4.52 3.58 -9.46
CA CYS A 140 -4.11 2.81 -10.63
C CYS A 140 -2.63 3.04 -10.93
N LYS A 141 -1.90 1.97 -11.23
CA LYS A 141 -0.49 1.99 -11.62
C LYS A 141 -0.29 1.60 -13.09
N ASN A 142 -1.35 1.64 -13.89
CA ASN A 142 -1.27 1.40 -15.33
C ASN A 142 -0.36 2.44 -16.00
N LEU A 143 0.51 1.97 -16.89
CA LEU A 143 1.43 2.81 -17.69
C LEU A 143 1.00 2.94 -19.14
N GLU A 144 -0.10 2.31 -19.56
CA GLU A 144 -0.67 2.48 -20.88
C GLU A 144 -1.46 3.79 -20.96
N MET A 145 -1.36 4.43 -22.12
CA MET A 145 -2.10 5.66 -22.41
C MET A 145 -3.32 5.32 -23.28
N GLY A 146 -4.42 6.04 -23.05
CA GLY A 146 -5.62 5.89 -23.86
C GLY A 146 -6.64 4.92 -23.26
N ASP A 147 -7.65 4.60 -24.04
CA ASP A 147 -8.84 3.88 -23.58
C ASP A 147 -8.70 2.34 -23.65
N ASP A 148 -7.63 1.81 -24.23
CA ASP A 148 -7.40 0.36 -24.36
C ASP A 148 -7.39 -0.36 -23.02
N ILE A 149 -6.91 0.32 -21.96
CA ILE A 149 -6.96 -0.23 -20.60
C ILE A 149 -8.37 -0.53 -20.10
N LEU A 150 -9.39 0.16 -20.64
CA LEU A 150 -10.78 -0.04 -20.22
C LEU A 150 -11.35 -1.39 -20.69
N GLU A 151 -10.74 -2.01 -21.69
CA GLU A 151 -11.05 -3.39 -22.10
C GLU A 151 -10.58 -4.40 -21.05
N GLU A 152 -9.51 -4.08 -20.30
CA GLU A 152 -8.91 -4.92 -19.27
C GLU A 152 -9.46 -4.63 -17.86
N CYS A 153 -9.79 -3.36 -17.61
CA CYS A 153 -10.23 -2.88 -16.29
C CYS A 153 -11.11 -1.63 -16.45
N GLN A 154 -12.38 -1.76 -16.12
CA GLN A 154 -13.38 -0.67 -16.25
C GLN A 154 -13.05 0.59 -15.45
N VAL A 155 -12.19 0.47 -14.44
CA VAL A 155 -11.71 1.59 -13.59
C VAL A 155 -10.25 1.93 -13.87
N GLY A 156 -9.72 1.46 -14.99
CA GLY A 156 -8.34 1.73 -15.41
C GLY A 156 -8.09 3.22 -15.64
N CYS A 157 -6.90 3.70 -15.24
CA CYS A 157 -6.49 5.07 -15.54
C CYS A 157 -6.06 5.18 -16.99
N THR A 158 -6.71 6.05 -17.76
CA THR A 158 -6.41 6.29 -19.19
C THR A 158 -5.27 7.30 -19.40
N ALA A 159 -4.58 7.71 -18.34
CA ALA A 159 -3.52 8.72 -18.37
C ALA A 159 -3.92 10.06 -19.03
N CYS A 160 -5.21 10.44 -18.91
CA CYS A 160 -5.76 11.67 -19.52
C CYS A 160 -5.22 12.98 -18.93
N GLY A 161 -4.47 12.95 -17.84
CA GLY A 161 -3.84 14.09 -17.19
C GLY A 161 -4.77 15.01 -16.39
N LYS A 162 -6.09 14.78 -16.38
CA LYS A 162 -7.04 15.67 -15.70
C LYS A 162 -6.79 15.83 -14.19
N CYS A 163 -6.26 14.82 -13.52
CA CYS A 163 -5.93 14.88 -12.09
C CYS A 163 -4.66 15.71 -11.79
N ALA A 164 -3.88 16.10 -12.79
CA ALA A 164 -2.68 16.91 -12.68
C ALA A 164 -2.87 18.33 -13.23
N MET A 165 -4.09 18.66 -13.67
CA MET A 165 -4.46 20.00 -14.17
C MET A 165 -5.06 20.77 -13.00
N ASP A 166 -4.36 21.77 -12.50
CA ASP A 166 -4.85 22.77 -11.53
C ASP A 166 -5.66 23.87 -12.24
#